data_c23f4d717b776de96c60382caed3edd9
#
_entry.id   c23f4d717b776de96c60382caed3edd9
#
_cell.length_a   1.000
_cell.length_b   1.000
_cell.length_c   1.000
_cell.angle_alpha   90.00
_cell.angle_beta   90.00
_cell.angle_gamma   90.00
#
_symmetry.space_group_name_H-M   'P 1'
#
loop_
_entity.id
_entity.type
_entity.pdbx_description
1 polymer ?
#
loop_
_entity_poly.entity_id
_entity_poly.type
_entity_poly.pdbx_seq_one_letter_code
_entity_poly.pdbx_strand_id
1 'polypeptide(L)'
;MGTFTLPGKAASYAEPRVPFPTAVQRFLDRKGLSLYAHQARAAELILSGHHVFITTPTASGKTLAFNLPVLSRLLEEPEATALYLYPLKALTQDQLVKLKELEAELGIGVRPAIYDGDTPTEVRPRIRAEARILLTNPYALHQYLPWHHKWSRFLKSLRFVVIDEAHHYRGVFGTHVALLVRRLRRVLARYGAKPQFILASATIANPEEHGERLIGEPVEVVKEDGAPRGTKTFVFWNPFLNLNMSWTHQVSSLLAFLVQEGLQTLCFATSRRLAEVLAAQAQGRLPGKRVMAYRAGYLPEERRAIERGIREGEIHGVVSTNALELGMDIGGLDAVILGGYPGSIISVWQQAGRAGRGQKPSLVFVVGQGDPLDQYFLRHPEELLTRPHEHAIINPRNEPILLRQLLCAAGEFPLTAQDLGLFGAGGSWPSPLVPHSPWRPRWCASSTATPSWSGSLRFLPSFPAPSS
;
A
#
# COMPACT_ATOMS: atom_id res chain seq x y z
N MET A 1 -14.61 -18.84 -25.64
CA MET A 1 -13.46 -18.74 -24.72
C MET A 1 -12.27 -18.23 -25.49
N GLY A 2 -11.56 -17.21 -25.00
CA GLY A 2 -10.28 -16.75 -25.52
C GLY A 2 -9.18 -17.09 -24.51
N THR A 3 -8.01 -17.47 -24.98
CA THR A 3 -6.85 -17.74 -24.12
C THR A 3 -5.68 -16.87 -24.57
N PHE A 4 -5.00 -16.24 -23.61
CA PHE A 4 -3.80 -15.44 -23.82
C PHE A 4 -2.71 -15.89 -22.88
N THR A 5 -1.53 -16.18 -23.40
CA THR A 5 -0.41 -16.64 -22.61
C THR A 5 0.68 -15.57 -22.59
N LEU A 6 1.00 -15.08 -21.40
CA LEU A 6 2.14 -14.21 -21.19
C LEU A 6 3.36 -15.09 -20.89
N PRO A 7 4.46 -14.91 -21.64
CA PRO A 7 5.66 -15.72 -21.43
C PRO A 7 6.27 -15.44 -20.06
N GLY A 8 6.93 -16.43 -19.53
CA GLY A 8 7.77 -16.30 -18.34
C GLY A 8 8.93 -15.34 -18.61
N LYS A 9 9.48 -14.79 -17.53
CA LYS A 9 10.66 -13.92 -17.55
C LYS A 9 11.72 -14.47 -16.61
N ALA A 10 12.94 -14.55 -17.06
CA ALA A 10 14.10 -14.89 -16.21
C ALA A 10 14.43 -13.72 -15.24
N ALA A 11 15.04 -14.06 -14.11
CA ALA A 11 15.56 -13.05 -13.19
C ALA A 11 16.72 -12.27 -13.83
N SER A 12 16.75 -10.97 -13.54
CA SER A 12 17.91 -10.11 -13.80
C SER A 12 18.46 -9.63 -12.47
N TYR A 13 19.71 -9.96 -12.18
CA TYR A 13 20.39 -9.62 -10.93
C TYR A 13 21.38 -8.50 -11.16
N ALA A 14 21.61 -7.70 -10.12
CA ALA A 14 22.68 -6.70 -10.09
C ALA A 14 23.14 -6.46 -8.65
N GLU A 15 24.33 -5.90 -8.52
CA GLU A 15 24.87 -5.40 -7.25
C GLU A 15 24.74 -3.87 -7.21
N PRO A 16 24.35 -3.28 -6.05
CA PRO A 16 24.34 -1.84 -5.91
C PRO A 16 25.79 -1.31 -5.89
N ARG A 17 26.04 -0.19 -6.54
CA ARG A 17 27.36 0.45 -6.56
C ARG A 17 27.78 0.97 -5.18
N VAL A 18 26.80 1.31 -4.35
CA VAL A 18 27.03 1.67 -2.94
C VAL A 18 26.91 0.40 -2.12
N PRO A 19 28.00 -0.05 -1.47
CA PRO A 19 27.97 -1.31 -0.72
C PRO A 19 27.11 -1.21 0.52
N PHE A 20 26.47 -2.31 0.87
CA PHE A 20 25.78 -2.43 2.15
C PHE A 20 26.76 -2.58 3.31
N PRO A 21 26.38 -2.19 4.54
CA PRO A 21 27.11 -2.53 5.75
C PRO A 21 27.34 -4.04 5.87
N THR A 22 28.46 -4.42 6.50
CA THR A 22 28.87 -5.83 6.63
C THR A 22 27.76 -6.74 7.19
N ALA A 23 26.93 -6.25 8.12
CA ALA A 23 25.84 -7.03 8.69
C ALA A 23 24.77 -7.39 7.65
N VAL A 24 24.42 -6.45 6.76
CA VAL A 24 23.46 -6.66 5.68
C VAL A 24 24.05 -7.57 4.61
N GLN A 25 25.34 -7.38 4.25
CA GLN A 25 26.00 -8.26 3.29
C GLN A 25 26.04 -9.71 3.81
N ARG A 26 26.45 -9.93 5.06
CA ARG A 26 26.41 -11.26 5.69
C ARG A 26 25.02 -11.89 5.72
N PHE A 27 23.98 -11.09 5.89
CA PHE A 27 22.59 -11.57 5.82
C PHE A 27 22.28 -12.06 4.42
N LEU A 28 22.59 -11.29 3.37
CA LEU A 28 22.38 -11.68 1.97
C LEU A 28 23.12 -12.97 1.64
N ASP A 29 24.40 -13.06 2.00
CA ASP A 29 25.27 -14.23 1.76
C ASP A 29 24.71 -15.47 2.48
N ARG A 30 24.35 -15.35 3.75
CA ARG A 30 23.79 -16.45 4.55
C ARG A 30 22.47 -16.98 3.99
N LYS A 31 21.64 -16.09 3.43
CA LYS A 31 20.37 -16.46 2.82
C LYS A 31 20.50 -16.88 1.36
N GLY A 32 21.69 -16.77 0.77
CA GLY A 32 21.90 -17.00 -0.66
C GLY A 32 21.07 -16.07 -1.55
N LEU A 33 20.87 -14.84 -1.10
CA LEU A 33 20.02 -13.85 -1.79
C LEU A 33 20.89 -12.94 -2.67
N SER A 34 20.63 -12.99 -3.98
CA SER A 34 21.13 -11.98 -4.93
C SER A 34 19.99 -10.97 -5.20
N LEU A 35 20.35 -9.70 -5.25
CA LEU A 35 19.35 -8.67 -5.51
C LEU A 35 18.95 -8.65 -6.98
N TYR A 36 17.66 -8.51 -7.23
CA TYR A 36 17.18 -8.21 -8.57
C TYR A 36 17.65 -6.82 -9.02
N ALA A 37 17.81 -6.61 -10.32
CA ALA A 37 18.32 -5.35 -10.87
C ALA A 37 17.59 -4.11 -10.34
N HIS A 38 16.26 -4.15 -10.23
CA HIS A 38 15.48 -3.04 -9.66
C HIS A 38 15.72 -2.85 -8.15
N GLN A 39 15.96 -3.93 -7.41
CA GLN A 39 16.26 -3.84 -5.96
C GLN A 39 17.64 -3.21 -5.74
N ALA A 40 18.64 -3.62 -6.52
CA ALA A 40 19.98 -3.04 -6.47
C ALA A 40 19.95 -1.55 -6.86
N ARG A 41 19.22 -1.20 -7.94
CA ARG A 41 19.07 0.20 -8.36
C ARG A 41 18.35 1.06 -7.33
N ALA A 42 17.27 0.56 -6.74
CA ALA A 42 16.54 1.26 -5.68
C ALA A 42 17.45 1.47 -4.45
N ALA A 43 18.16 0.43 -4.03
CA ALA A 43 19.10 0.53 -2.90
C ALA A 43 20.19 1.57 -3.15
N GLU A 44 20.79 1.58 -4.35
CA GLU A 44 21.81 2.56 -4.76
C GLU A 44 21.27 3.99 -4.62
N LEU A 45 20.09 4.27 -5.20
CA LEU A 45 19.47 5.61 -5.14
C LEU A 45 19.14 6.02 -3.72
N ILE A 46 18.60 5.10 -2.90
CA ILE A 46 18.27 5.37 -1.51
C ILE A 46 19.52 5.66 -0.70
N LEU A 47 20.57 4.84 -0.81
CA LEU A 47 21.83 5.04 -0.10
C LEU A 47 22.56 6.32 -0.53
N SER A 48 22.34 6.77 -1.77
CA SER A 48 22.84 8.05 -2.30
C SER A 48 21.99 9.29 -1.90
N GLY A 49 20.90 9.10 -1.15
CA GLY A 49 20.12 10.20 -0.59
C GLY A 49 18.97 10.74 -1.48
N HIS A 50 18.66 10.08 -2.59
CA HIS A 50 17.55 10.50 -3.48
C HIS A 50 16.18 10.08 -2.94
N HIS A 51 15.16 10.91 -3.17
CA HIS A 51 13.77 10.46 -3.07
C HIS A 51 13.51 9.44 -4.17
N VAL A 52 12.96 8.28 -3.82
CA VAL A 52 12.84 7.17 -4.77
C VAL A 52 11.40 6.69 -4.87
N PHE A 53 10.94 6.41 -6.09
CA PHE A 53 9.67 5.77 -6.34
C PHE A 53 9.87 4.44 -7.08
N ILE A 54 9.64 3.33 -6.39
CA ILE A 54 9.74 1.97 -6.93
C ILE A 54 8.37 1.59 -7.48
N THR A 55 8.23 1.49 -8.80
CA THR A 55 6.97 1.15 -9.48
C THR A 55 7.17 -0.10 -10.34
N THR A 56 7.16 -1.24 -9.69
CA THR A 56 7.32 -2.57 -10.32
C THR A 56 6.11 -3.44 -10.02
N PRO A 57 5.83 -4.48 -10.81
CA PRO A 57 4.67 -5.35 -10.63
C PRO A 57 4.54 -5.91 -9.20
N THR A 58 3.36 -6.43 -8.89
CA THR A 58 3.11 -7.12 -7.61
C THR A 58 4.04 -8.34 -7.50
N ALA A 59 4.47 -8.68 -6.28
CA ALA A 59 5.37 -9.79 -5.98
C ALA A 59 6.79 -9.69 -6.57
N SER A 60 7.23 -8.50 -7.00
CA SER A 60 8.61 -8.26 -7.47
C SER A 60 9.65 -8.11 -6.35
N GLY A 61 9.25 -8.15 -5.08
CA GLY A 61 10.16 -7.99 -3.94
C GLY A 61 10.49 -6.55 -3.56
N LYS A 62 9.58 -5.59 -3.83
CA LYS A 62 9.72 -4.17 -3.46
C LYS A 62 10.05 -3.95 -1.98
N THR A 63 9.43 -4.74 -1.10
CA THR A 63 9.64 -4.63 0.35
C THR A 63 11.11 -4.78 0.74
N LEU A 64 11.83 -5.70 0.12
CA LEU A 64 13.26 -5.87 0.36
C LEU A 64 14.07 -4.71 -0.23
N ALA A 65 13.65 -4.20 -1.41
CA ALA A 65 14.31 -3.09 -2.09
C ALA A 65 14.41 -1.81 -1.25
N PHE A 66 13.39 -1.53 -0.42
CA PHE A 66 13.45 -0.36 0.46
C PHE A 66 13.86 -0.70 1.89
N ASN A 67 13.57 -1.89 2.43
CA ASN A 67 13.96 -2.23 3.80
C ASN A 67 15.46 -2.38 3.98
N LEU A 68 16.17 -3.00 3.04
CA LEU A 68 17.63 -3.19 3.16
C LEU A 68 18.37 -1.85 3.29
N PRO A 69 18.19 -0.87 2.39
CA PRO A 69 18.91 0.40 2.53
C PRO A 69 18.45 1.23 3.75
N VAL A 70 17.17 1.18 4.13
CA VAL A 70 16.69 1.85 5.35
C VAL A 70 17.34 1.23 6.58
N LEU A 71 17.31 -0.10 6.72
CA LEU A 71 17.94 -0.80 7.84
C LEU A 71 19.45 -0.61 7.86
N SER A 72 20.13 -0.54 6.69
CA SER A 72 21.55 -0.22 6.58
C SER A 72 21.86 1.13 7.23
N ARG A 73 21.09 2.15 6.90
CA ARG A 73 21.30 3.48 7.49
C ARG A 73 20.98 3.52 8.99
N LEU A 74 19.95 2.77 9.43
CA LEU A 74 19.61 2.67 10.85
C LEU A 74 20.67 1.90 11.65
N LEU A 75 21.43 1.02 11.02
CA LEU A 75 22.60 0.38 11.61
C LEU A 75 23.76 1.36 11.84
N GLU A 76 24.03 2.21 10.85
CA GLU A 76 25.10 3.22 10.89
C GLU A 76 24.78 4.39 11.82
N GLU A 77 23.49 4.77 11.91
CA GLU A 77 23.00 5.89 12.71
C GLU A 77 22.07 5.37 13.83
N PRO A 78 22.55 5.07 15.05
CA PRO A 78 21.75 4.46 16.12
C PRO A 78 20.53 5.28 16.56
N GLU A 79 20.56 6.59 16.40
CA GLU A 79 19.43 7.49 16.76
C GLU A 79 18.43 7.67 15.62
N ALA A 80 18.79 7.31 14.38
CA ALA A 80 17.93 7.47 13.22
C ALA A 80 16.61 6.69 13.36
N THR A 81 15.53 7.31 12.88
CA THR A 81 14.19 6.71 12.88
C THR A 81 13.59 6.69 11.48
N ALA A 82 12.59 5.82 11.26
CA ALA A 82 11.89 5.69 10.00
C ALA A 82 10.37 5.57 10.23
N LEU A 83 9.59 6.28 9.42
CA LEU A 83 8.14 6.25 9.42
C LEU A 83 7.63 5.50 8.18
N TYR A 84 6.79 4.51 8.37
CA TYR A 84 6.20 3.71 7.30
C TYR A 84 4.70 3.97 7.23
N LEU A 85 4.20 4.36 6.08
CA LEU A 85 2.80 4.63 5.81
C LEU A 85 2.21 3.56 4.91
N TYR A 86 1.19 2.88 5.39
CA TYR A 86 0.44 1.85 4.67
C TYR A 86 -1.03 2.26 4.53
N PRO A 87 -1.71 1.94 3.42
CA PRO A 87 -3.13 2.27 3.26
C PRO A 87 -4.06 1.44 4.14
N LEU A 88 -3.68 0.22 4.48
CA LEU A 88 -4.50 -0.74 5.21
C LEU A 88 -3.81 -1.29 6.45
N LYS A 89 -4.57 -1.43 7.57
CA LYS A 89 -4.08 -2.00 8.83
C LYS A 89 -3.60 -3.45 8.69
N ALA A 90 -4.26 -4.26 7.87
CA ALA A 90 -3.85 -5.65 7.64
C ALA A 90 -2.45 -5.74 7.02
N LEU A 91 -2.17 -4.90 6.01
CA LEU A 91 -0.85 -4.80 5.40
C LEU A 91 0.20 -4.32 6.42
N THR A 92 -0.16 -3.38 7.28
CA THR A 92 0.73 -2.89 8.36
C THR A 92 1.16 -4.03 9.30
N GLN A 93 0.24 -4.94 9.65
CA GLN A 93 0.54 -6.10 10.52
C GLN A 93 1.47 -7.10 9.82
N ASP A 94 1.25 -7.42 8.56
CA ASP A 94 2.11 -8.30 7.77
C ASP A 94 3.54 -7.73 7.67
N GLN A 95 3.65 -6.44 7.38
CA GLN A 95 4.95 -5.77 7.28
C GLN A 95 5.68 -5.65 8.62
N LEU A 96 4.95 -5.53 9.73
CA LEU A 96 5.57 -5.57 11.06
C LEU A 96 6.25 -6.93 11.32
N VAL A 97 5.61 -8.04 10.94
CA VAL A 97 6.21 -9.37 11.10
C VAL A 97 7.51 -9.47 10.31
N LYS A 98 7.50 -9.09 9.04
CA LYS A 98 8.67 -9.09 8.16
C LYS A 98 9.80 -8.19 8.68
N LEU A 99 9.48 -7.02 9.19
CA LEU A 99 10.49 -6.12 9.78
C LEU A 99 11.11 -6.71 11.06
N LYS A 100 10.32 -7.39 11.90
CA LYS A 100 10.85 -8.08 13.10
C LYS A 100 11.76 -9.26 12.73
N GLU A 101 11.43 -9.99 11.68
CA GLU A 101 12.28 -11.04 11.16
C GLU A 101 13.62 -10.47 10.66
N LEU A 102 13.58 -9.39 9.87
CA LEU A 102 14.79 -8.69 9.42
C LEU A 102 15.59 -8.09 10.59
N GLU A 103 14.94 -7.52 11.60
CA GLU A 103 15.56 -7.02 12.82
C GLU A 103 16.36 -8.12 13.52
N ALA A 104 15.75 -9.29 13.71
CA ALA A 104 16.39 -10.44 14.36
C ALA A 104 17.55 -10.99 13.52
N GLU A 105 17.36 -11.14 12.21
CA GLU A 105 18.37 -11.67 11.28
C GLU A 105 19.60 -10.75 11.13
N LEU A 106 19.41 -9.44 11.21
CA LEU A 106 20.46 -8.44 11.15
C LEU A 106 21.11 -8.15 12.51
N GLY A 107 20.49 -8.60 13.61
CA GLY A 107 20.95 -8.33 14.96
C GLY A 107 20.90 -6.85 15.37
N ILE A 108 19.91 -6.12 14.87
CA ILE A 108 19.74 -4.68 15.13
C ILE A 108 18.55 -4.42 16.03
N GLY A 109 18.65 -3.40 16.89
CA GLY A 109 17.57 -3.01 17.81
C GLY A 109 16.76 -1.84 17.27
N VAL A 110 16.01 -2.01 16.18
CA VAL A 110 15.17 -0.94 15.62
C VAL A 110 13.76 -0.89 16.23
N ARG A 111 13.35 -1.95 16.92
CA ARG A 111 12.09 -2.04 17.66
C ARG A 111 10.89 -1.56 16.84
N PRO A 112 10.59 -2.21 15.71
CA PRO A 112 9.49 -1.80 14.85
C PRO A 112 8.16 -1.97 15.59
N ALA A 113 7.30 -0.95 15.51
CA ALA A 113 6.03 -0.95 16.20
C ALA A 113 4.92 -0.32 15.34
N ILE A 114 3.71 -0.84 15.48
CA ILE A 114 2.51 -0.23 14.90
C ILE A 114 1.97 0.82 15.86
N TYR A 115 1.60 1.98 15.30
CA TYR A 115 0.91 3.01 16.05
C TYR A 115 -0.26 3.55 15.24
N ASP A 116 -1.44 3.09 15.58
CA ASP A 116 -2.70 3.45 14.94
C ASP A 116 -3.87 3.49 15.93
N GLY A 117 -5.11 3.52 15.42
CA GLY A 117 -6.30 3.56 16.27
C GLY A 117 -6.50 2.32 17.15
N ASP A 118 -5.96 1.16 16.75
CA ASP A 118 -6.11 -0.10 17.50
C ASP A 118 -4.97 -0.31 18.50
N THR A 119 -3.95 0.55 18.51
CA THR A 119 -2.84 0.47 19.46
C THR A 119 -3.34 0.74 20.88
N PRO A 120 -3.21 -0.21 21.84
CA PRO A 120 -3.64 -0.04 23.22
C PRO A 120 -2.99 1.18 23.87
N THR A 121 -3.75 1.89 24.70
CA THR A 121 -3.31 3.14 25.33
C THR A 121 -2.09 2.95 26.21
N GLU A 122 -2.01 1.81 26.88
CA GLU A 122 -0.96 1.46 27.85
C GLU A 122 0.42 1.32 27.19
N VAL A 123 0.47 0.82 25.94
CA VAL A 123 1.74 0.61 25.23
C VAL A 123 2.20 1.85 24.45
N ARG A 124 1.31 2.82 24.22
CA ARG A 124 1.62 4.03 23.45
C ARG A 124 2.80 4.84 23.96
N PRO A 125 2.97 5.07 25.28
CA PRO A 125 4.13 5.78 25.83
C PRO A 125 5.43 5.06 25.52
N ARG A 126 5.46 3.73 25.68
CA ARG A 126 6.64 2.90 25.40
C ARG A 126 7.01 2.94 23.92
N ILE A 127 6.04 2.82 22.99
CA ILE A 127 6.31 2.92 21.56
C ILE A 127 6.94 4.28 21.22
N ARG A 128 6.39 5.38 21.76
CA ARG A 128 6.96 6.71 21.52
C ARG A 128 8.38 6.87 22.06
N ALA A 129 8.70 6.20 23.15
CA ALA A 129 10.03 6.27 23.77
C ALA A 129 11.06 5.40 23.06
N GLU A 130 10.67 4.21 22.59
CA GLU A 130 11.62 3.17 22.19
C GLU A 130 11.67 2.89 20.67
N ALA A 131 10.53 3.00 19.97
CA ALA A 131 10.49 2.63 18.56
C ALA A 131 11.40 3.50 17.70
N ARG A 132 12.17 2.84 16.82
CA ARG A 132 12.96 3.50 15.78
C ARG A 132 12.31 3.35 14.39
N ILE A 133 11.49 2.32 14.20
CA ILE A 133 10.62 2.17 13.03
C ILE A 133 9.17 2.23 13.50
N LEU A 134 8.40 3.15 12.95
CA LEU A 134 6.99 3.30 13.23
C LEU A 134 6.17 3.00 12.00
N LEU A 135 5.30 2.00 12.09
CA LEU A 135 4.34 1.67 11.05
C LEU A 135 2.99 2.27 11.39
N THR A 136 2.39 2.98 10.47
CA THR A 136 1.10 3.64 10.67
C THR A 136 0.33 3.79 9.35
N ASN A 137 -0.79 4.49 9.40
CA ASN A 137 -1.58 4.83 8.23
C ASN A 137 -1.90 6.34 8.20
N PRO A 138 -2.33 6.90 7.05
CA PRO A 138 -2.60 8.34 6.94
C PRO A 138 -3.63 8.86 7.95
N TYR A 139 -4.64 8.05 8.31
CA TYR A 139 -5.64 8.44 9.31
C TYR A 139 -5.02 8.65 10.69
N ALA A 140 -4.23 7.68 11.12
CA ALA A 140 -3.56 7.75 12.42
C ALA A 140 -2.56 8.91 12.44
N LEU A 141 -1.75 9.07 11.38
CA LEU A 141 -0.82 10.19 11.26
C LEU A 141 -1.57 11.53 11.34
N HIS A 142 -2.68 11.68 10.63
CA HIS A 142 -3.51 12.87 10.69
C HIS A 142 -3.99 13.19 12.11
N GLN A 143 -4.42 12.18 12.86
CA GLN A 143 -4.91 12.32 14.23
C GLN A 143 -3.80 12.67 15.22
N TYR A 144 -2.58 12.17 15.01
CA TYR A 144 -1.48 12.32 15.97
C TYR A 144 -0.52 13.48 15.64
N LEU A 145 -0.53 13.98 14.42
CA LEU A 145 0.36 15.05 14.01
C LEU A 145 0.18 16.37 14.82
N PRO A 146 -1.04 16.79 15.23
CA PRO A 146 -1.21 17.92 16.16
C PRO A 146 -0.53 17.72 17.53
N TRP A 147 -0.26 16.48 17.92
CA TRP A 147 0.43 16.12 19.16
C TRP A 147 1.93 15.84 18.94
N HIS A 148 2.52 16.42 17.88
CA HIS A 148 3.91 16.20 17.46
C HIS A 148 4.92 16.36 18.59
N HIS A 149 4.66 17.21 19.61
CA HIS A 149 5.54 17.41 20.76
C HIS A 149 5.76 16.11 21.57
N LYS A 150 4.76 15.20 21.59
CA LYS A 150 4.89 13.88 22.23
C LYS A 150 5.79 12.92 21.43
N TRP A 151 6.13 13.29 20.21
CA TRP A 151 6.94 12.53 19.26
C TRP A 151 8.29 13.19 18.97
N SER A 152 8.67 14.20 19.75
CA SER A 152 9.84 15.04 19.47
C SER A 152 11.13 14.25 19.27
N ARG A 153 11.38 13.21 20.08
CA ARG A 153 12.54 12.31 19.90
C ARG A 153 12.52 11.66 18.52
N PHE A 154 11.41 11.01 18.17
CA PHE A 154 11.24 10.30 16.91
C PHE A 154 11.35 11.25 15.70
N LEU A 155 10.68 12.40 15.78
CA LEU A 155 10.62 13.37 14.66
C LEU A 155 11.95 14.08 14.42
N LYS A 156 12.72 14.39 15.47
CA LYS A 156 14.06 14.99 15.34
C LYS A 156 15.04 14.10 14.59
N SER A 157 14.94 12.80 14.81
CA SER A 157 15.83 11.79 14.23
C SER A 157 15.28 11.14 12.97
N LEU A 158 14.15 11.62 12.43
CA LEU A 158 13.50 11.00 11.28
C LEU A 158 14.33 11.15 10.00
N ARG A 159 14.82 10.03 9.48
CA ARG A 159 15.64 9.93 8.27
C ARG A 159 14.86 9.47 7.05
N PHE A 160 13.84 8.62 7.26
CA PHE A 160 13.07 8.05 6.17
C PHE A 160 11.57 8.13 6.42
N VAL A 161 10.85 8.42 5.35
CA VAL A 161 9.39 8.22 5.25
C VAL A 161 9.12 7.27 4.09
N VAL A 162 8.70 6.06 4.40
CA VAL A 162 8.33 5.04 3.41
C VAL A 162 6.82 5.09 3.21
N ILE A 163 6.38 5.20 1.96
CA ILE A 163 4.97 5.23 1.57
C ILE A 163 4.73 4.04 0.65
N ASP A 164 4.17 2.98 1.19
CA ASP A 164 3.89 1.76 0.41
C ASP A 164 2.49 1.79 -0.19
N GLU A 165 2.31 1.04 -1.27
CA GLU A 165 1.09 1.00 -2.08
C GLU A 165 0.62 2.41 -2.51
N ALA A 166 1.57 3.25 -2.95
CA ALA A 166 1.36 4.67 -3.21
C ALA A 166 0.26 4.96 -4.26
N HIS A 167 -0.04 4.01 -5.16
CA HIS A 167 -1.14 4.10 -6.13
C HIS A 167 -2.54 4.19 -5.49
N HIS A 168 -2.68 3.78 -4.23
CA HIS A 168 -3.91 3.97 -3.46
C HIS A 168 -4.18 5.43 -3.11
N TYR A 169 -3.15 6.25 -3.02
CA TYR A 169 -3.27 7.66 -2.69
C TYR A 169 -3.59 8.47 -3.95
N ARG A 170 -4.80 8.28 -4.51
CA ARG A 170 -5.31 8.97 -5.69
C ARG A 170 -6.66 9.65 -5.40
N GLY A 171 -7.10 10.53 -6.30
CA GLY A 171 -8.36 11.27 -6.18
C GLY A 171 -8.41 12.14 -4.92
N VAL A 172 -9.58 12.23 -4.31
CA VAL A 172 -9.84 13.02 -3.10
C VAL A 172 -8.98 12.54 -1.93
N PHE A 173 -8.94 11.22 -1.69
CA PHE A 173 -8.14 10.63 -0.62
C PHE A 173 -6.65 10.92 -0.80
N GLY A 174 -6.11 10.70 -2.02
CA GLY A 174 -4.72 10.99 -2.33
C GLY A 174 -4.38 12.48 -2.15
N THR A 175 -5.31 13.37 -2.49
CA THR A 175 -5.15 14.81 -2.27
C THR A 175 -5.02 15.15 -0.78
N HIS A 176 -5.83 14.53 0.08
CA HIS A 176 -5.68 14.68 1.54
C HIS A 176 -4.34 14.14 2.03
N VAL A 177 -3.88 12.99 1.53
CA VAL A 177 -2.59 12.41 1.93
C VAL A 177 -1.43 13.29 1.46
N ALA A 178 -1.46 13.82 0.24
CA ALA A 178 -0.45 14.74 -0.26
C ALA A 178 -0.31 16.00 0.61
N LEU A 179 -1.44 16.56 1.05
CA LEU A 179 -1.44 17.72 1.94
C LEU A 179 -1.05 17.34 3.38
N LEU A 180 -1.39 16.14 3.85
CA LEU A 180 -0.90 15.59 5.12
C LEU A 180 0.63 15.41 5.11
N VAL A 181 1.21 14.94 4.01
CA VAL A 181 2.67 14.86 3.84
C VAL A 181 3.30 16.27 3.92
N ARG A 182 2.69 17.30 3.32
CA ARG A 182 3.17 18.68 3.46
C ARG A 182 3.11 19.19 4.90
N ARG A 183 2.05 18.85 5.64
CA ARG A 183 1.95 19.15 7.08
C ARG A 183 3.05 18.42 7.86
N LEU A 184 3.29 17.13 7.57
CA LEU A 184 4.38 16.37 8.19
C LEU A 184 5.73 17.04 7.91
N ARG A 185 6.04 17.39 6.66
CA ARG A 185 7.27 18.11 6.28
C ARG A 185 7.42 19.43 7.04
N ARG A 186 6.34 20.18 7.18
CA ARG A 186 6.30 21.43 7.95
C ARG A 186 6.66 21.22 9.42
N VAL A 187 6.06 20.20 10.04
CA VAL A 187 6.37 19.80 11.42
C VAL A 187 7.83 19.37 11.54
N LEU A 188 8.32 18.56 10.62
CA LEU A 188 9.70 18.06 10.60
C LEU A 188 10.73 19.20 10.44
N ALA A 189 10.46 20.19 9.59
CA ALA A 189 11.31 21.37 9.45
C ALA A 189 11.47 22.11 10.78
N ARG A 190 10.42 22.15 11.60
CA ARG A 190 10.48 22.74 12.96
C ARG A 190 11.42 21.96 13.89
N TYR A 191 11.57 20.67 13.68
CA TYR A 191 12.50 19.80 14.42
C TYR A 191 13.89 19.70 13.77
N GLY A 192 14.14 20.40 12.65
CA GLY A 192 15.40 20.34 11.90
C GLY A 192 15.59 19.04 11.11
N ALA A 193 14.55 18.21 10.96
CA ALA A 193 14.61 16.97 10.24
C ALA A 193 14.20 17.15 8.77
N LYS A 194 14.96 16.51 7.87
CA LYS A 194 14.71 16.47 6.41
C LYS A 194 14.77 15.01 5.95
N PRO A 195 13.70 14.24 6.14
CA PRO A 195 13.71 12.82 5.76
C PRO A 195 13.75 12.65 4.25
N GLN A 196 14.35 11.55 3.85
CA GLN A 196 14.25 11.03 2.50
C GLN A 196 12.92 10.27 2.36
N PHE A 197 12.22 10.48 1.24
CA PHE A 197 10.97 9.79 0.91
C PHE A 197 11.25 8.60 0.00
N ILE A 198 10.66 7.46 0.33
CA ILE A 198 10.72 6.24 -0.47
C ILE A 198 9.28 5.80 -0.72
N LEU A 199 8.87 5.77 -1.98
CA LEU A 199 7.56 5.36 -2.40
C LEU A 199 7.64 3.98 -3.06
N ALA A 200 6.67 3.12 -2.80
CA ALA A 200 6.54 1.85 -3.46
C ALA A 200 5.10 1.67 -3.99
N SER A 201 4.95 1.10 -5.16
CA SER A 201 3.65 0.96 -5.82
C SER A 201 3.65 -0.23 -6.77
N ALA A 202 2.47 -0.75 -7.10
CA ALA A 202 2.26 -1.45 -8.35
C ALA A 202 2.51 -0.48 -9.53
N THR A 203 2.62 -1.00 -10.73
CA THR A 203 2.83 -0.18 -11.93
C THR A 203 1.69 0.82 -12.13
N ILE A 204 2.03 2.08 -12.37
CA ILE A 204 1.12 3.18 -12.72
C ILE A 204 1.65 3.93 -13.94
N ALA A 205 0.79 4.66 -14.64
CA ALA A 205 1.18 5.35 -15.89
C ALA A 205 2.05 6.58 -15.65
N ASN A 206 1.89 7.30 -14.53
CA ASN A 206 2.51 8.59 -14.25
C ASN A 206 3.28 8.63 -12.92
N PRO A 207 4.26 7.76 -12.67
CA PRO A 207 4.90 7.66 -11.36
C PRO A 207 5.70 8.91 -10.97
N GLU A 208 6.39 9.56 -11.91
CA GLU A 208 7.15 10.78 -11.66
C GLU A 208 6.22 11.89 -11.15
N GLU A 209 5.18 12.19 -11.90
CA GLU A 209 4.20 13.21 -11.56
C GLU A 209 3.46 12.89 -10.27
N HIS A 210 3.05 11.62 -10.09
CA HIS A 210 2.34 11.19 -8.89
C HIS A 210 3.23 11.30 -7.66
N GLY A 211 4.48 10.83 -7.74
CA GLY A 211 5.46 10.93 -6.65
C GLY A 211 5.70 12.37 -6.24
N GLU A 212 6.01 13.24 -7.20
CA GLU A 212 6.25 14.66 -6.95
C GLU A 212 5.02 15.33 -6.33
N ARG A 213 3.82 15.09 -6.86
CA ARG A 213 2.60 15.66 -6.29
C ARG A 213 2.29 15.13 -4.89
N LEU A 214 2.61 13.87 -4.61
CA LEU A 214 2.34 13.24 -3.32
C LEU A 214 3.27 13.81 -2.23
N ILE A 215 4.59 13.87 -2.48
CA ILE A 215 5.55 14.32 -1.46
C ILE A 215 5.91 15.80 -1.55
N GLY A 216 5.67 16.46 -2.70
CA GLY A 216 6.00 17.85 -2.95
C GLY A 216 7.48 18.10 -3.28
N GLU A 217 8.19 17.07 -3.76
CA GLU A 217 9.56 17.12 -4.25
C GLU A 217 9.78 16.10 -5.38
N PRO A 218 10.75 16.35 -6.29
CA PRO A 218 11.08 15.41 -7.35
C PRO A 218 11.47 14.04 -6.80
N VAL A 219 11.20 12.98 -7.57
CA VAL A 219 11.53 11.59 -7.23
C VAL A 219 12.29 10.93 -8.37
N GLU A 220 13.27 10.09 -8.03
CA GLU A 220 13.89 9.16 -8.96
C GLU A 220 13.02 7.92 -9.08
N VAL A 221 12.68 7.51 -10.29
CA VAL A 221 11.77 6.39 -10.53
C VAL A 221 12.51 5.13 -10.95
N VAL A 222 12.17 4.01 -10.32
CA VAL A 222 12.64 2.67 -10.69
C VAL A 222 11.47 1.89 -11.27
N LYS A 223 11.45 1.73 -12.60
CA LYS A 223 10.35 1.08 -13.36
C LYS A 223 10.70 -0.33 -13.82
N GLU A 224 11.98 -0.59 -14.09
CA GLU A 224 12.42 -1.84 -14.64
C GLU A 224 12.27 -2.97 -13.61
N ASP A 225 11.54 -4.01 -13.97
CA ASP A 225 11.35 -5.17 -13.12
C ASP A 225 12.41 -6.24 -13.42
N GLY A 226 13.26 -6.54 -12.46
CA GLY A 226 14.27 -7.61 -12.55
C GLY A 226 13.80 -8.94 -11.95
N ALA A 227 12.61 -9.02 -11.37
CA ALA A 227 12.12 -10.24 -10.75
C ALA A 227 11.72 -11.30 -11.81
N PRO A 228 11.96 -12.59 -11.52
CA PRO A 228 11.49 -13.65 -12.40
C PRO A 228 9.98 -13.82 -12.28
N ARG A 229 9.36 -14.30 -13.34
CA ARG A 229 7.96 -14.72 -13.31
C ARG A 229 7.75 -15.95 -14.21
N GLY A 230 6.86 -16.83 -13.79
CA GLY A 230 6.41 -17.96 -14.58
C GLY A 230 5.49 -17.53 -15.71
N THR A 231 5.25 -18.44 -16.63
CA THR A 231 4.23 -18.29 -17.66
C THR A 231 2.86 -18.09 -17.00
N LYS A 232 2.10 -17.12 -17.48
CA LYS A 232 0.75 -16.82 -16.97
C LYS A 232 -0.26 -16.91 -18.11
N THR A 233 -1.23 -17.83 -17.99
CA THR A 233 -2.28 -18.01 -18.99
C THR A 233 -3.58 -17.39 -18.48
N PHE A 234 -4.08 -16.42 -19.23
CA PHE A 234 -5.40 -15.82 -19.03
C PHE A 234 -6.43 -16.59 -19.85
N VAL A 235 -7.54 -16.94 -19.20
CA VAL A 235 -8.71 -17.59 -19.82
C VAL A 235 -9.91 -16.67 -19.66
N PHE A 236 -10.42 -16.16 -20.78
CA PHE A 236 -11.60 -15.31 -20.81
C PHE A 236 -12.85 -16.15 -20.98
N TRP A 237 -13.73 -16.13 -20.00
CA TRP A 237 -14.94 -16.95 -19.93
C TRP A 237 -16.17 -16.08 -19.93
N ASN A 238 -17.04 -16.25 -20.94
CA ASN A 238 -18.36 -15.62 -20.99
C ASN A 238 -19.44 -16.58 -20.53
N PRO A 239 -19.95 -16.46 -19.29
CA PRO A 239 -20.98 -17.34 -18.74
C PRO A 239 -22.34 -17.23 -19.48
N PHE A 240 -22.58 -16.10 -20.14
CA PHE A 240 -23.86 -15.81 -20.84
C PHE A 240 -24.02 -16.54 -22.18
N LEU A 241 -22.99 -17.26 -22.62
CA LEU A 241 -23.11 -18.19 -23.75
C LEU A 241 -23.82 -19.49 -23.35
N ASN A 242 -23.94 -19.80 -22.06
CA ASN A 242 -24.70 -20.92 -21.53
C ASN A 242 -25.75 -20.41 -20.54
N LEU A 243 -26.94 -20.13 -21.02
CA LEU A 243 -28.05 -19.58 -20.25
C LEU A 243 -28.71 -20.59 -19.28
N ASN A 244 -28.35 -21.87 -19.37
CA ASN A 244 -28.92 -22.91 -18.49
C ASN A 244 -28.34 -22.89 -17.07
N MET A 245 -27.25 -22.12 -16.82
CA MET A 245 -26.60 -22.04 -15.52
C MET A 245 -26.41 -20.57 -15.12
N SER A 246 -26.73 -20.26 -13.87
CA SER A 246 -26.46 -18.92 -13.34
C SER A 246 -24.94 -18.63 -13.29
N TRP A 247 -24.58 -17.36 -13.34
CA TRP A 247 -23.21 -16.90 -13.23
C TRP A 247 -22.53 -17.44 -11.95
N THR A 248 -23.21 -17.38 -10.80
CA THR A 248 -22.70 -17.89 -9.52
C THR A 248 -22.46 -19.38 -9.54
N HIS A 249 -23.32 -20.14 -10.20
CA HIS A 249 -23.16 -21.59 -10.36
C HIS A 249 -21.91 -21.89 -11.21
N GLN A 250 -21.71 -21.18 -12.32
CA GLN A 250 -20.55 -21.41 -13.20
C GLN A 250 -19.24 -21.06 -12.50
N VAL A 251 -19.15 -19.90 -11.80
CA VAL A 251 -17.96 -19.49 -11.05
C VAL A 251 -17.64 -20.45 -9.90
N SER A 252 -18.67 -20.85 -9.11
CA SER A 252 -18.46 -21.78 -8.00
C SER A 252 -18.10 -23.19 -8.48
N SER A 253 -18.61 -23.64 -9.64
CA SER A 253 -18.23 -24.90 -10.26
C SER A 253 -16.80 -24.87 -10.80
N LEU A 254 -16.37 -23.76 -11.42
CA LEU A 254 -15.00 -23.57 -11.87
C LEU A 254 -14.03 -23.59 -10.68
N LEU A 255 -14.36 -22.89 -9.59
CA LEU A 255 -13.55 -22.89 -8.36
C LEU A 255 -13.44 -24.31 -7.80
N ALA A 256 -14.57 -25.03 -7.70
CA ALA A 256 -14.58 -26.41 -7.21
C ALA A 256 -13.76 -27.34 -8.10
N PHE A 257 -13.87 -27.22 -9.41
CA PHE A 257 -13.08 -28.00 -10.37
C PHE A 257 -11.57 -27.77 -10.17
N LEU A 258 -11.11 -26.52 -10.15
CA LEU A 258 -9.69 -26.19 -9.97
C LEU A 258 -9.15 -26.73 -8.64
N VAL A 259 -9.92 -26.59 -7.57
CA VAL A 259 -9.55 -27.14 -6.25
C VAL A 259 -9.49 -28.67 -6.28
N GLN A 260 -10.39 -29.32 -6.98
CA GLN A 260 -10.40 -30.78 -7.12
C GLN A 260 -9.19 -31.28 -7.89
N GLU A 261 -8.76 -30.57 -8.92
CA GLU A 261 -7.51 -30.80 -9.67
C GLU A 261 -6.24 -30.50 -8.85
N GLY A 262 -6.37 -30.12 -7.59
CA GLY A 262 -5.24 -29.87 -6.69
C GLY A 262 -4.64 -28.46 -6.82
N LEU A 263 -5.27 -27.56 -7.55
CA LEU A 263 -4.83 -26.18 -7.71
C LEU A 263 -5.35 -25.31 -6.56
N GLN A 264 -4.46 -24.76 -5.76
CA GLN A 264 -4.85 -23.80 -4.73
C GLN A 264 -5.32 -22.50 -5.40
N THR A 265 -6.61 -22.18 -5.23
CA THR A 265 -7.29 -21.16 -6.05
C THR A 265 -7.88 -20.03 -5.22
N LEU A 266 -7.67 -18.78 -5.67
CA LEU A 266 -8.31 -17.59 -5.13
C LEU A 266 -9.35 -17.06 -6.14
N CYS A 267 -10.57 -16.88 -5.68
CA CYS A 267 -11.64 -16.26 -6.44
C CYS A 267 -11.93 -14.86 -5.90
N PHE A 268 -11.88 -13.84 -6.74
CA PHE A 268 -12.29 -12.48 -6.39
C PHE A 268 -13.77 -12.27 -6.72
N ALA A 269 -14.51 -11.74 -5.73
CA ALA A 269 -15.92 -11.42 -5.85
C ALA A 269 -16.15 -9.92 -5.62
N THR A 270 -17.12 -9.35 -6.32
CA THR A 270 -17.42 -7.91 -6.29
C THR A 270 -18.13 -7.44 -5.00
N SER A 271 -18.63 -8.37 -4.18
CA SER A 271 -19.30 -8.03 -2.92
C SER A 271 -19.06 -9.08 -1.83
N ARG A 272 -19.19 -8.65 -0.57
CA ARG A 272 -19.05 -9.53 0.62
C ARG A 272 -20.07 -10.68 0.58
N ARG A 273 -21.32 -10.37 0.23
CA ARG A 273 -22.38 -11.40 0.11
C ARG A 273 -22.07 -12.41 -0.97
N LEU A 274 -21.57 -11.94 -2.11
CA LEU A 274 -21.21 -12.82 -3.22
C LEU A 274 -20.04 -13.74 -2.84
N ALA A 275 -19.06 -13.23 -2.09
CA ALA A 275 -17.94 -14.05 -1.61
C ALA A 275 -18.42 -15.21 -0.73
N GLU A 276 -19.35 -14.99 0.19
CA GLU A 276 -19.93 -16.03 1.04
C GLU A 276 -20.72 -17.05 0.22
N VAL A 277 -21.55 -16.58 -0.72
CA VAL A 277 -22.37 -17.45 -1.58
C VAL A 277 -21.49 -18.38 -2.44
N LEU A 278 -20.48 -17.82 -3.10
CA LEU A 278 -19.57 -18.59 -3.96
C LEU A 278 -18.75 -19.60 -3.15
N ALA A 279 -18.25 -19.20 -1.97
CA ALA A 279 -17.51 -20.09 -1.09
C ALA A 279 -18.39 -21.28 -0.61
N ALA A 280 -19.60 -20.99 -0.14
CA ALA A 280 -20.53 -22.02 0.31
C ALA A 280 -20.93 -22.98 -0.82
N GLN A 281 -21.22 -22.46 -2.03
CA GLN A 281 -21.56 -23.28 -3.19
C GLN A 281 -20.38 -24.17 -3.65
N ALA A 282 -19.15 -23.63 -3.64
CA ALA A 282 -17.98 -24.41 -3.99
C ALA A 282 -17.68 -25.49 -2.93
N GLN A 283 -17.76 -25.13 -1.64
CA GLN A 283 -17.55 -26.05 -0.52
C GLN A 283 -18.52 -27.23 -0.56
N GLY A 284 -19.79 -27.00 -0.91
CA GLY A 284 -20.80 -28.05 -1.02
C GLY A 284 -20.50 -29.12 -2.11
N ARG A 285 -19.58 -28.82 -3.03
CA ARG A 285 -19.14 -29.76 -4.10
C ARG A 285 -17.84 -30.48 -3.81
N LEU A 286 -17.18 -30.16 -2.70
CA LEU A 286 -15.80 -30.57 -2.41
C LEU A 286 -15.68 -31.34 -1.09
N PRO A 287 -16.10 -32.60 -1.02
CA PRO A 287 -15.86 -33.42 0.17
C PRO A 287 -14.35 -33.56 0.40
N GLY A 288 -13.89 -33.34 1.62
CA GLY A 288 -12.48 -33.48 2.01
C GLY A 288 -11.53 -32.33 1.62
N LYS A 289 -12.03 -31.29 0.96
CA LYS A 289 -11.28 -30.06 0.67
C LYS A 289 -11.92 -28.89 1.40
N ARG A 290 -11.13 -27.82 1.68
CA ARG A 290 -11.62 -26.63 2.38
C ARG A 290 -11.65 -25.43 1.45
N VAL A 291 -12.83 -24.83 1.31
CA VAL A 291 -13.03 -23.55 0.62
C VAL A 291 -13.65 -22.58 1.61
N MET A 292 -13.10 -21.39 1.73
CA MET A 292 -13.54 -20.38 2.69
C MET A 292 -13.75 -19.01 2.03
N ALA A 293 -14.66 -18.23 2.59
CA ALA A 293 -14.74 -16.80 2.28
C ALA A 293 -13.69 -16.03 3.07
N TYR A 294 -13.19 -14.93 2.49
CA TYR A 294 -12.33 -13.97 3.18
C TYR A 294 -12.79 -12.54 2.84
N ARG A 295 -13.16 -11.78 3.86
CA ARG A 295 -13.68 -10.43 3.65
C ARG A 295 -13.43 -9.49 4.82
N ALA A 296 -13.53 -8.20 4.57
CA ALA A 296 -13.61 -7.21 5.64
C ALA A 296 -14.84 -7.47 6.53
N GLY A 297 -14.67 -7.36 7.85
CA GLY A 297 -15.71 -7.61 8.84
C GLY A 297 -15.55 -8.92 9.62
N TYR A 298 -14.65 -9.81 9.23
CA TYR A 298 -14.21 -10.90 10.09
C TYR A 298 -13.33 -10.38 11.22
N LEU A 299 -13.35 -11.06 12.36
CA LEU A 299 -12.45 -10.75 13.46
C LEU A 299 -10.98 -10.88 13.01
N PRO A 300 -10.06 -10.07 13.56
CA PRO A 300 -8.64 -10.16 13.20
C PRO A 300 -8.04 -11.55 13.38
N GLU A 301 -8.51 -12.31 14.36
CA GLU A 301 -8.08 -13.69 14.65
C GLU A 301 -8.54 -14.66 13.56
N GLU A 302 -9.80 -14.55 13.14
CA GLU A 302 -10.35 -15.36 12.06
C GLU A 302 -9.61 -15.12 10.74
N ARG A 303 -9.34 -13.85 10.40
CA ARG A 303 -8.57 -13.51 9.20
C ARG A 303 -7.19 -14.13 9.23
N ARG A 304 -6.46 -13.99 10.35
CA ARG A 304 -5.13 -14.60 10.53
C ARG A 304 -5.16 -16.13 10.45
N ALA A 305 -6.21 -16.77 10.95
CA ALA A 305 -6.37 -18.22 10.84
C ALA A 305 -6.56 -18.65 9.36
N ILE A 306 -7.37 -17.92 8.60
CA ILE A 306 -7.56 -18.17 7.16
C ILE A 306 -6.25 -17.93 6.39
N GLU A 307 -5.57 -16.81 6.62
CA GLU A 307 -4.29 -16.47 5.98
C GLU A 307 -3.22 -17.55 6.25
N ARG A 308 -3.14 -18.03 7.47
CA ARG A 308 -2.25 -19.13 7.85
C ARG A 308 -2.64 -20.43 7.15
N GLY A 309 -3.91 -20.83 7.19
CA GLY A 309 -4.38 -22.04 6.53
C GLY A 309 -4.17 -22.02 5.00
N ILE A 310 -4.20 -20.83 4.36
CA ILE A 310 -3.83 -20.72 2.95
C ILE A 310 -2.33 -21.00 2.76
N ARG A 311 -1.46 -20.38 3.57
CA ARG A 311 -0.01 -20.57 3.47
C ARG A 311 0.42 -22.02 3.74
N GLU A 312 -0.21 -22.67 4.70
CA GLU A 312 0.07 -24.04 5.11
C GLU A 312 -0.58 -25.09 4.17
N GLY A 313 -1.42 -24.62 3.22
CA GLY A 313 -2.10 -25.51 2.27
C GLY A 313 -3.30 -26.24 2.84
N GLU A 314 -3.75 -25.91 4.04
CA GLU A 314 -4.97 -26.49 4.66
C GLU A 314 -6.24 -25.96 3.99
N ILE A 315 -6.22 -24.72 3.49
CA ILE A 315 -7.30 -24.11 2.73
C ILE A 315 -6.94 -24.16 1.26
N HIS A 316 -7.73 -24.87 0.49
CA HIS A 316 -7.47 -25.17 -0.92
C HIS A 316 -8.08 -24.13 -1.87
N GLY A 317 -9.18 -23.48 -1.45
CA GLY A 317 -9.85 -22.43 -2.19
C GLY A 317 -10.28 -21.29 -1.28
N VAL A 318 -10.15 -20.07 -1.79
CA VAL A 318 -10.61 -18.87 -1.07
C VAL A 318 -11.44 -18.02 -2.00
N VAL A 319 -12.55 -17.48 -1.50
CA VAL A 319 -13.30 -16.45 -2.20
C VAL A 319 -13.18 -15.15 -1.41
N SER A 320 -12.61 -14.13 -2.03
CA SER A 320 -12.35 -12.85 -1.39
C SER A 320 -12.97 -11.68 -2.15
N THR A 321 -13.20 -10.60 -1.45
CA THR A 321 -13.35 -9.28 -2.07
C THR A 321 -11.95 -8.72 -2.38
N ASN A 322 -11.83 -7.43 -2.66
CA ASN A 322 -10.53 -6.72 -2.79
C ASN A 322 -9.63 -6.83 -1.54
N ALA A 323 -10.10 -7.43 -0.45
CA ALA A 323 -9.33 -7.57 0.79
C ALA A 323 -8.02 -8.37 0.63
N LEU A 324 -7.94 -9.32 -0.31
CA LEU A 324 -6.73 -10.06 -0.65
C LEU A 324 -6.02 -9.53 -1.93
N GLU A 325 -6.45 -8.41 -2.47
CA GLU A 325 -5.82 -7.76 -3.63
C GLU A 325 -4.45 -7.19 -3.29
N LEU A 326 -4.32 -6.57 -2.11
CA LEU A 326 -3.11 -5.89 -1.68
C LEU A 326 -2.12 -6.83 -0.97
N GLY A 327 -0.88 -6.50 -1.11
CA GLY A 327 0.41 -6.97 -0.61
C GLY A 327 0.53 -7.92 0.59
N MET A 328 -0.57 -8.48 1.12
CA MET A 328 -0.51 -9.50 2.18
C MET A 328 0.13 -10.78 1.64
N ASP A 329 1.01 -11.37 2.44
CA ASP A 329 1.68 -12.61 2.10
C ASP A 329 0.80 -13.83 2.43
N ILE A 330 -0.01 -14.21 1.47
CA ILE A 330 -0.78 -15.46 1.51
C ILE A 330 -0.10 -16.60 0.73
N GLY A 331 1.14 -16.37 0.29
CA GLY A 331 1.82 -17.24 -0.66
C GLY A 331 1.32 -17.06 -2.09
N GLY A 332 2.07 -17.57 -3.06
CA GLY A 332 1.61 -17.62 -4.45
C GLY A 332 0.61 -18.77 -4.63
N LEU A 333 -0.49 -18.50 -5.30
CA LEU A 333 -1.55 -19.46 -5.59
C LEU A 333 -1.38 -20.00 -7.01
N ASP A 334 -1.93 -21.19 -7.28
CA ASP A 334 -1.78 -21.81 -8.61
C ASP A 334 -2.73 -21.18 -9.63
N ALA A 335 -3.94 -20.80 -9.19
CA ALA A 335 -4.95 -20.19 -10.03
C ALA A 335 -5.67 -19.02 -9.33
N VAL A 336 -6.12 -18.06 -10.15
CA VAL A 336 -6.97 -16.93 -9.72
C VAL A 336 -8.19 -16.87 -10.64
N ILE A 337 -9.35 -16.61 -10.05
CA ILE A 337 -10.60 -16.33 -10.76
C ILE A 337 -10.98 -14.87 -10.47
N LEU A 338 -11.06 -14.05 -11.50
CA LEU A 338 -11.62 -12.71 -11.44
C LEU A 338 -13.13 -12.81 -11.75
N GLY A 339 -13.94 -12.70 -10.72
CA GLY A 339 -15.40 -12.78 -10.83
C GLY A 339 -16.02 -11.43 -11.21
N GLY A 340 -15.76 -10.98 -12.44
CA GLY A 340 -16.08 -9.68 -13.00
C GLY A 340 -14.87 -8.74 -13.05
N TYR A 341 -14.99 -7.67 -13.81
CA TYR A 341 -13.98 -6.61 -13.91
C TYR A 341 -13.92 -5.82 -12.59
N PRO A 342 -12.74 -5.71 -11.95
CA PRO A 342 -12.63 -5.10 -10.62
C PRO A 342 -12.68 -3.56 -10.63
N GLY A 343 -12.95 -2.94 -11.78
CA GLY A 343 -13.12 -1.50 -11.91
C GLY A 343 -11.84 -0.73 -12.31
N SER A 344 -10.68 -1.39 -12.36
CA SER A 344 -9.43 -0.78 -12.86
C SER A 344 -8.47 -1.85 -13.41
N ILE A 345 -7.63 -1.45 -14.38
CA ILE A 345 -6.57 -2.30 -14.94
C ILE A 345 -5.54 -2.63 -13.85
N ILE A 346 -5.20 -1.66 -13.00
CA ILE A 346 -4.30 -1.89 -11.85
C ILE A 346 -4.83 -3.02 -10.96
N SER A 347 -6.12 -3.02 -10.61
CA SER A 347 -6.73 -4.09 -9.82
C SER A 347 -6.72 -5.44 -10.54
N VAL A 348 -6.97 -5.48 -11.85
CA VAL A 348 -6.84 -6.71 -12.65
C VAL A 348 -5.43 -7.31 -12.48
N TRP A 349 -4.40 -6.49 -12.65
CA TRP A 349 -3.01 -6.95 -12.53
C TRP A 349 -2.62 -7.31 -11.09
N GLN A 350 -3.15 -6.61 -10.08
CA GLN A 350 -2.91 -6.94 -8.67
C GLN A 350 -3.56 -8.27 -8.29
N GLN A 351 -4.82 -8.47 -8.70
CA GLN A 351 -5.53 -9.72 -8.48
C GLN A 351 -4.89 -10.88 -9.26
N ALA A 352 -4.60 -10.69 -10.55
CA ALA A 352 -3.89 -11.66 -11.38
C ALA A 352 -2.47 -11.95 -10.86
N GLY A 353 -1.83 -10.98 -10.22
CA GLY A 353 -0.53 -11.10 -9.57
C GLY A 353 -0.52 -12.05 -8.37
N ARG A 354 -1.69 -12.41 -7.83
CA ARG A 354 -1.82 -13.43 -6.79
C ARG A 354 -1.65 -14.85 -7.32
N ALA A 355 -1.83 -15.07 -8.62
CA ALA A 355 -1.48 -16.33 -9.27
C ALA A 355 0.01 -16.38 -9.61
N GLY A 356 0.65 -17.50 -9.28
CA GLY A 356 2.05 -17.79 -9.55
C GLY A 356 2.91 -17.92 -8.31
N ARG A 357 3.59 -19.05 -8.19
CA ARG A 357 4.58 -19.33 -7.14
C ARG A 357 5.98 -19.31 -7.78
N GLY A 358 6.67 -18.19 -7.63
CA GLY A 358 8.00 -18.04 -8.25
C GLY A 358 7.93 -18.12 -9.77
N GLN A 359 8.61 -19.13 -10.35
CA GLN A 359 8.65 -19.34 -11.80
C GLN A 359 7.63 -20.39 -12.32
N LYS A 360 6.75 -20.92 -11.45
CA LYS A 360 5.76 -21.92 -11.87
C LYS A 360 4.70 -21.27 -12.77
N PRO A 361 4.20 -22.02 -13.77
CA PRO A 361 3.06 -21.58 -14.56
C PRO A 361 1.83 -21.30 -13.69
N SER A 362 1.00 -20.36 -14.08
CA SER A 362 -0.20 -19.99 -13.34
C SER A 362 -1.37 -19.66 -14.27
N LEU A 363 -2.59 -19.79 -13.74
CA LEU A 363 -3.84 -19.61 -14.46
C LEU A 363 -4.59 -18.41 -13.89
N VAL A 364 -5.14 -17.58 -14.78
CA VAL A 364 -6.04 -16.48 -14.42
C VAL A 364 -7.31 -16.59 -15.25
N PHE A 365 -8.43 -16.82 -14.60
CA PHE A 365 -9.74 -16.84 -15.24
C PHE A 365 -10.41 -15.50 -15.09
N VAL A 366 -10.78 -14.88 -16.20
CA VAL A 366 -11.60 -13.66 -16.22
C VAL A 366 -13.02 -14.09 -16.57
N VAL A 367 -13.88 -14.15 -15.56
CA VAL A 367 -15.28 -14.60 -15.72
C VAL A 367 -16.19 -13.39 -15.68
N GLY A 368 -16.61 -12.91 -16.86
CA GLY A 368 -17.36 -11.68 -16.96
C GLY A 368 -18.77 -11.75 -16.40
N GLN A 369 -19.22 -10.63 -15.89
CA GLN A 369 -20.63 -10.41 -15.49
C GLN A 369 -21.44 -9.83 -16.64
N GLY A 370 -22.71 -9.57 -16.41
CA GLY A 370 -23.63 -9.04 -17.42
C GLY A 370 -23.49 -7.54 -17.69
N ASP A 371 -22.54 -6.84 -17.06
CA ASP A 371 -22.38 -5.41 -17.28
C ASP A 371 -21.61 -5.11 -18.58
N PRO A 372 -21.78 -3.89 -19.14
CA PRO A 372 -21.20 -3.53 -20.43
C PRO A 372 -19.68 -3.60 -20.49
N LEU A 373 -18.96 -3.26 -19.42
CA LEU A 373 -17.50 -3.28 -19.37
C LEU A 373 -16.96 -4.71 -19.40
N ASP A 374 -17.55 -5.61 -18.61
CA ASP A 374 -17.21 -7.02 -18.61
C ASP A 374 -17.39 -7.62 -20.01
N GLN A 375 -18.57 -7.37 -20.63
CA GLN A 375 -18.87 -7.86 -21.95
C GLN A 375 -17.95 -7.27 -23.03
N TYR A 376 -17.50 -6.03 -22.86
CA TYR A 376 -16.53 -5.40 -23.75
C TYR A 376 -15.17 -6.11 -23.65
N PHE A 377 -14.63 -6.30 -22.45
CA PHE A 377 -13.34 -6.96 -22.27
C PHE A 377 -13.35 -8.45 -22.62
N LEU A 378 -14.50 -9.12 -22.53
CA LEU A 378 -14.62 -10.50 -23.02
C LEU A 378 -14.57 -10.60 -24.55
N ARG A 379 -14.98 -9.53 -25.27
CA ARG A 379 -14.88 -9.43 -26.73
C ARG A 379 -13.53 -8.90 -27.20
N HIS A 380 -12.88 -8.09 -26.37
CA HIS A 380 -11.60 -7.42 -26.63
C HIS A 380 -10.59 -7.71 -25.53
N PRO A 381 -10.24 -9.00 -25.30
CA PRO A 381 -9.38 -9.41 -24.19
C PRO A 381 -7.97 -8.84 -24.28
N GLU A 382 -7.47 -8.58 -25.52
CA GLU A 382 -6.20 -7.93 -25.75
C GLU A 382 -6.13 -6.53 -25.12
N GLU A 383 -7.23 -5.77 -25.13
CA GLU A 383 -7.25 -4.44 -24.52
C GLU A 383 -7.08 -4.51 -23.00
N LEU A 384 -7.66 -5.51 -22.33
CA LEU A 384 -7.48 -5.69 -20.90
C LEU A 384 -6.00 -5.92 -20.53
N LEU A 385 -5.26 -6.61 -21.41
CA LEU A 385 -3.87 -7.03 -21.15
C LEU A 385 -2.83 -6.01 -21.63
N THR A 386 -3.15 -5.20 -22.65
CA THR A 386 -2.21 -4.25 -23.29
C THR A 386 -2.47 -2.79 -22.94
N ARG A 387 -3.65 -2.47 -22.41
CA ARG A 387 -3.97 -1.11 -21.97
C ARG A 387 -2.96 -0.62 -20.95
N PRO A 388 -2.48 0.62 -21.08
CA PRO A 388 -1.65 1.22 -20.04
C PRO A 388 -2.43 1.30 -18.73
N HIS A 389 -1.71 1.16 -17.62
CA HIS A 389 -2.29 1.36 -16.30
C HIS A 389 -2.86 2.77 -16.16
N GLU A 390 -3.80 2.94 -15.23
CA GLU A 390 -4.40 4.23 -14.98
C GLU A 390 -3.39 5.23 -14.38
N HIS A 391 -3.63 6.50 -14.65
CA HIS A 391 -2.95 7.60 -13.98
C HIS A 391 -3.43 7.71 -12.53
N ALA A 392 -2.50 7.77 -11.60
CA ALA A 392 -2.79 8.10 -10.21
C ALA A 392 -2.83 9.63 -10.06
N ILE A 393 -4.04 10.21 -10.19
CA ILE A 393 -4.23 11.66 -10.19
C ILE A 393 -4.51 12.16 -8.79
N ILE A 394 -3.80 13.20 -8.37
CA ILE A 394 -4.05 13.97 -7.13
C ILE A 394 -4.00 15.46 -7.46
N ASN A 395 -4.77 16.26 -6.73
CA ASN A 395 -4.79 17.72 -6.89
C ASN A 395 -4.57 18.42 -5.55
N PRO A 396 -3.32 18.67 -5.13
CA PRO A 396 -3.03 19.37 -3.89
C PRO A 396 -3.53 20.84 -3.86
N ARG A 397 -3.88 21.38 -5.02
CA ARG A 397 -4.45 22.75 -5.15
C ARG A 397 -5.99 22.76 -5.10
N ASN A 398 -6.64 21.62 -4.83
CA ASN A 398 -8.08 21.61 -4.62
C ASN A 398 -8.44 22.45 -3.40
N GLU A 399 -9.05 23.62 -3.64
CA GLU A 399 -9.24 24.67 -2.64
C GLU A 399 -10.04 24.18 -1.40
N PRO A 400 -11.19 23.50 -1.51
CA PRO A 400 -11.91 22.97 -0.36
C PRO A 400 -11.09 22.01 0.51
N ILE A 401 -10.27 21.15 -0.10
CA ILE A 401 -9.42 20.21 0.63
C ILE A 401 -8.22 20.93 1.23
N LEU A 402 -7.58 21.81 0.45
CA LEU A 402 -6.46 22.62 0.89
C LEU A 402 -6.82 23.45 2.13
N LEU A 403 -7.97 24.13 2.10
CA LEU A 403 -8.44 24.94 3.22
C LEU A 403 -8.56 24.11 4.50
N ARG A 404 -9.19 22.93 4.43
CA ARG A 404 -9.32 22.03 5.59
C ARG A 404 -7.98 21.58 6.14
N GLN A 405 -7.01 21.29 5.27
CA GLN A 405 -5.68 20.87 5.67
C GLN A 405 -4.84 22.03 6.23
N LEU A 406 -5.04 23.26 5.73
CA LEU A 406 -4.44 24.47 6.30
C LEU A 406 -4.98 24.76 7.71
N LEU A 407 -6.28 24.54 7.95
CA LEU A 407 -6.84 24.63 9.30
C LEU A 407 -6.17 23.65 10.28
N CYS A 408 -5.93 22.42 9.84
CA CYS A 408 -5.18 21.45 10.64
C CYS A 408 -3.72 21.86 10.86
N ALA A 409 -3.06 22.36 9.79
CA ALA A 409 -1.68 22.86 9.87
C ALA A 409 -1.53 24.02 10.85
N ALA A 410 -2.52 24.93 10.90
CA ALA A 410 -2.54 26.03 11.84
C ALA A 410 -2.73 25.57 13.30
N GLY A 411 -3.41 24.45 13.51
CA GLY A 411 -3.53 23.81 14.83
C GLY A 411 -2.22 23.13 15.30
N GLU A 412 -1.32 22.83 14.40
CA GLU A 412 0.02 22.29 14.72
C GLU A 412 0.99 23.42 15.10
N PHE A 413 1.08 24.44 14.24
CA PHE A 413 1.85 25.68 14.44
C PHE A 413 1.16 26.84 13.71
N PRO A 414 1.37 28.10 14.13
CA PRO A 414 0.92 29.26 13.39
C PRO A 414 1.41 29.24 11.94
N LEU A 415 0.51 29.53 11.00
CA LEU A 415 0.86 29.63 9.58
C LEU A 415 1.68 30.88 9.30
N THR A 416 2.66 30.77 8.42
CA THR A 416 3.54 31.83 7.99
C THR A 416 3.53 32.00 6.47
N ALA A 417 4.04 33.10 5.93
CA ALA A 417 4.16 33.29 4.49
C ALA A 417 5.01 32.20 3.80
N GLN A 418 5.99 31.66 4.51
CA GLN A 418 6.84 30.56 3.98
C GLN A 418 6.05 29.26 3.71
N ASP A 419 4.95 29.04 4.42
CA ASP A 419 4.11 27.88 4.24
C ASP A 419 3.35 27.89 2.90
N LEU A 420 3.14 29.06 2.29
CA LEU A 420 2.47 29.21 0.99
C LEU A 420 3.12 28.35 -0.11
N GLY A 421 4.45 28.43 -0.20
CA GLY A 421 5.21 27.63 -1.19
C GLY A 421 5.05 26.14 -0.97
N LEU A 422 5.12 25.69 0.28
CA LEU A 422 4.99 24.26 0.64
C LEU A 422 3.61 23.69 0.28
N PHE A 423 2.54 24.46 0.47
CA PHE A 423 1.18 24.04 0.15
C PHE A 423 0.77 24.30 -1.31
N GLY A 424 1.64 24.93 -2.11
CA GLY A 424 1.35 25.25 -3.52
C GLY A 424 0.24 26.29 -3.68
N ALA A 425 0.03 27.12 -2.68
CA ALA A 425 -0.99 28.18 -2.66
C ALA A 425 -0.48 29.43 -3.38
N GLY A 426 -0.27 29.36 -4.66
CA GLY A 426 0.00 30.41 -5.69
C GLY A 426 0.31 31.86 -5.28
N GLY A 427 0.97 32.11 -4.14
CA GLY A 427 1.34 33.44 -3.65
C GLY A 427 0.31 34.13 -2.74
N SER A 428 -0.88 33.59 -2.56
CA SER A 428 -1.90 34.12 -1.65
C SER A 428 -2.62 33.03 -0.86
N TRP A 429 -3.04 33.33 0.36
CA TRP A 429 -3.87 32.46 1.15
C TRP A 429 -5.29 32.39 0.59
N PRO A 430 -5.99 31.22 0.64
CA PRO A 430 -7.41 31.17 0.35
C PRO A 430 -8.20 32.21 1.14
N SER A 431 -9.19 32.85 0.51
CA SER A 431 -9.97 33.98 1.09
C SER A 431 -10.37 33.84 2.57
N PRO A 432 -10.80 32.67 3.08
CA PRO A 432 -11.16 32.52 4.50
C PRO A 432 -9.97 32.63 5.47
N LEU A 433 -8.74 32.54 4.99
CA LEU A 433 -7.53 32.59 5.81
C LEU A 433 -6.82 33.96 5.72
N VAL A 434 -7.33 34.87 4.88
CA VAL A 434 -6.78 36.23 4.80
C VAL A 434 -7.01 36.94 6.14
N PRO A 435 -5.99 37.66 6.70
CA PRO A 435 -6.06 38.30 8.02
C PRO A 435 -7.25 39.22 8.29
N HIS A 436 -7.93 39.70 7.27
CA HIS A 436 -9.09 40.59 7.35
C HIS A 436 -10.44 39.94 7.06
N SER A 437 -10.51 38.63 6.88
CA SER A 437 -11.77 37.90 6.70
C SER A 437 -12.55 37.88 8.02
N PRO A 438 -13.89 38.10 8.01
CA PRO A 438 -14.74 37.99 9.21
C PRO A 438 -14.78 36.58 9.79
N TRP A 439 -14.28 35.57 9.06
CA TRP A 439 -14.12 34.18 9.49
C TRP A 439 -12.70 33.90 10.03
N ARG A 440 -12.11 34.83 10.75
CA ARG A 440 -10.85 34.58 11.47
C ARG A 440 -11.10 33.48 12.53
N PRO A 441 -10.48 32.30 12.41
CA PRO A 441 -10.36 31.44 13.57
C PRO A 441 -9.52 32.19 14.62
N ARG A 442 -9.94 32.20 15.88
CA ARG A 442 -9.32 32.97 17.01
C ARG A 442 -7.82 32.73 17.21
N TRP A 443 -7.23 31.77 16.54
CA TRP A 443 -5.83 31.35 16.64
C TRP A 443 -4.91 31.88 15.52
N CYS A 444 -5.43 32.67 14.55
CA CYS A 444 -4.60 33.42 13.61
C CYS A 444 -4.12 34.76 14.19
N ALA A 445 -4.32 35.05 15.48
CA ALA A 445 -3.94 36.31 16.09
C ALA A 445 -2.67 36.14 16.92
N SER A 446 -1.67 36.95 16.58
CA SER A 446 -0.48 37.35 17.35
C SER A 446 0.45 36.31 17.94
N SER A 447 1.70 36.46 17.65
CA SER A 447 2.90 35.67 18.02
C SER A 447 3.29 35.67 19.51
N THR A 448 2.39 35.88 20.45
CA THR A 448 2.77 36.04 21.88
C THR A 448 1.92 35.32 22.91
N ALA A 449 0.96 34.45 22.52
CA ALA A 449 0.15 33.76 23.50
C ALA A 449 0.22 32.22 23.31
N THR A 450 0.73 31.53 24.31
CA THR A 450 0.56 30.08 24.48
C THR A 450 -0.93 29.79 24.68
N PRO A 451 -1.59 29.01 23.83
CA PRO A 451 -3.01 28.66 24.01
C PRO A 451 -3.15 27.64 25.15
N SER A 452 -3.83 28.03 26.22
CA SER A 452 -4.40 27.07 27.18
C SER A 452 -5.61 26.38 26.55
N TRP A 453 -5.49 25.12 26.23
CA TRP A 453 -6.54 24.30 25.61
C TRP A 453 -7.43 23.64 26.70
N SER A 454 -8.55 24.28 27.00
CA SER A 454 -9.71 23.64 27.68
C SER A 454 -10.94 23.79 26.78
N GLY A 455 -11.00 23.11 25.68
CA GLY A 455 -12.14 23.13 24.76
C GLY A 455 -12.16 21.89 23.85
N SER A 456 -13.25 21.17 23.88
CA SER A 456 -13.49 19.89 23.20
C SER A 456 -13.09 19.92 21.70
N LEU A 457 -12.26 18.96 21.31
CA LEU A 457 -11.76 18.63 19.98
C LEU A 457 -12.87 18.19 18.98
N ARG A 458 -13.97 18.92 18.86
CA ARG A 458 -15.08 18.54 17.97
C ARG A 458 -14.96 18.99 16.49
N PHE A 459 -13.85 19.59 16.07
CA PHE A 459 -13.70 20.19 14.73
C PHE A 459 -12.47 19.76 13.93
N LEU A 460 -11.98 18.55 14.10
CA LEU A 460 -11.05 18.00 13.11
C LEU A 460 -11.87 17.44 11.93
N PRO A 461 -11.60 17.90 10.69
CA PRO A 461 -12.24 17.31 9.52
C PRO A 461 -11.88 15.82 9.44
N SER A 462 -12.90 14.96 9.38
CA SER A 462 -12.70 13.54 9.13
C SER A 462 -12.21 13.34 7.69
N PHE A 463 -11.24 12.44 7.49
CA PHE A 463 -10.98 11.90 6.17
C PHE A 463 -12.23 11.20 5.66
N PRO A 464 -12.56 11.30 4.38
CA PRO A 464 -13.57 10.44 3.80
C PRO A 464 -13.13 8.99 3.99
N ALA A 465 -14.04 8.14 4.47
CA ALA A 465 -13.77 6.70 4.55
C ALA A 465 -13.43 6.18 3.15
N PRO A 466 -12.46 5.29 3.00
CA PRO A 466 -12.27 4.63 1.72
C PRO A 466 -13.58 3.92 1.39
N SER A 467 -14.09 4.18 0.18
CA SER A 467 -15.23 3.44 -0.36
C SER A 467 -14.87 1.95 -0.31
N SER A 468 -15.58 1.25 0.51
CA SER A 468 -15.48 -0.21 0.71
C SER A 468 -15.93 -0.97 -0.54
#